data_ae2db00e88f4a31cc02a8013b5957ee2
#
_entry.id   ae2db00e88f4a31cc02a8013b5957ee2
#
_cell.length_a   1.000
_cell.length_b   1.000
_cell.length_c   1.000
_cell.angle_alpha   90.00
_cell.angle_beta   90.00
_cell.angle_gamma   90.00
#
_symmetry.space_group_name_H-M   'P 1'
#
loop_
_entity.id
_entity.type
_entity.pdbx_description
1 polymer ?
#
loop_
_entity_poly.entity_id
_entity_poly.type
_entity_poly.pdbx_seq_one_letter_code
_entity_poly.pdbx_strand_id
1 'polypeptide(L)' 'MKQIITRIGEGKTLARMFGVCQKTVIEALKFRSDSELARRIRRTAIERGGKETEYVT' A
#
# COMPACT_ATOMS: atom_id res chain seq x y z
N MET A 1 -9.30 9.70 7.43
CA MET A 1 -8.85 8.92 6.28
C MET A 1 -7.89 7.82 6.74
N LYS A 2 -7.87 6.73 6.03
CA LYS A 2 -7.01 5.60 6.41
C LYS A 2 -5.81 5.48 5.48
N GLN A 3 -4.74 4.96 5.99
CA GLN A 3 -3.59 4.60 5.18
C GLN A 3 -2.85 3.44 5.82
N ILE A 4 -2.05 2.76 5.03
CA ILE A 4 -1.21 1.69 5.54
C ILE A 4 0.21 2.20 5.57
N ILE A 5 0.82 2.17 6.76
CA ILE A 5 2.20 2.60 6.94
C ILE A 5 3.10 1.38 6.84
N THR A 6 4.10 1.47 5.99
CA THR A 6 5.07 0.41 5.78
C THR A 6 6.47 0.92 6.04
N ARG A 7 7.43 0.02 6.08
CA ARG A 7 8.83 0.39 6.24
C ARG A 7 9.34 1.14 5.01
N ILE A 8 10.41 1.90 5.20
CA ILE A 8 11.08 2.59 4.09
C ILE A 8 11.50 1.55 3.05
N GLY A 9 11.21 1.83 1.79
CA GLY A 9 11.55 0.93 0.69
C GLY A 9 10.52 -0.16 0.41
N GLU A 10 9.54 -0.34 1.26
CA GLU A 10 8.53 -1.37 1.07
C GLU A 10 7.66 -1.09 -0.15
N GLY A 11 7.36 0.18 -0.39
CA GLY A 11 6.60 0.56 -1.59
C GLY A 11 7.28 0.11 -2.88
N LYS A 12 8.60 0.23 -2.93
CA LYS A 12 9.38 -0.21 -4.07
C LYS A 12 9.34 -1.73 -4.21
N THR A 13 9.44 -2.44 -3.09
CA THR A 13 9.37 -3.90 -3.07
C THR A 13 7.99 -4.37 -3.55
N LEU A 14 6.93 -3.76 -3.05
CA LEU A 14 5.57 -4.10 -3.47
C LEU A 14 5.35 -3.82 -4.95
N ALA A 15 5.91 -2.71 -5.44
CA ALA A 15 5.80 -2.39 -6.86
C ALA A 15 6.42 -3.50 -7.72
N ARG A 16 7.57 -4.03 -7.31
CA ARG A 16 8.21 -5.14 -8.01
C ARG A 16 7.39 -6.42 -7.92
N MET A 17 6.86 -6.71 -6.73
CA MET A 17 6.08 -7.94 -6.53
C MET A 17 4.84 -7.98 -7.39
N PHE A 18 4.19 -6.84 -7.59
CA PHE A 18 2.96 -6.76 -8.36
C PHE A 18 3.16 -6.28 -9.79
N GLY A 19 4.40 -5.94 -10.17
CA GLY A 19 4.68 -5.47 -11.52
C GLY A 19 4.03 -4.15 -11.85
N VAL A 20 3.97 -3.23 -10.88
CA VAL A 20 3.33 -1.93 -11.04
C VAL A 20 4.28 -0.81 -10.65
N CYS A 21 3.88 0.44 -10.90
CA CYS A 21 4.65 1.61 -10.49
C CYS A 21 4.54 1.85 -9.00
N GLN A 22 5.55 2.49 -8.43
CA GLN A 22 5.50 2.89 -7.02
C GLN A 22 4.30 3.79 -6.73
N LYS A 23 3.95 4.65 -7.67
CA LYS A 23 2.79 5.51 -7.54
C LYS A 23 1.51 4.70 -7.31
N THR A 24 1.35 3.61 -8.07
CA THR A 24 0.20 2.71 -7.90
C THR A 24 0.16 2.12 -6.50
N VAL A 25 1.31 1.70 -5.99
CA VAL A 25 1.41 1.16 -4.64
C VAL A 25 1.04 2.22 -3.61
N ILE A 26 1.58 3.42 -3.75
CA ILE A 26 1.30 4.52 -2.82
C ILE A 26 -0.19 4.84 -2.80
N GLU A 27 -0.82 4.92 -3.96
CA GLU A 27 -2.26 5.19 -4.03
C GLU A 27 -3.07 4.07 -3.38
N ALA A 28 -2.67 2.82 -3.56
CA ALA A 28 -3.32 1.69 -2.91
C ALA A 28 -3.19 1.78 -1.39
N LEU A 29 -1.99 2.08 -0.89
CA LEU A 29 -1.73 2.16 0.54
C LEU A 29 -2.47 3.33 1.20
N LYS A 30 -2.75 4.38 0.46
CA LYS A 30 -3.50 5.54 0.97
C LYS A 30 -5.00 5.44 0.75
N PHE A 31 -5.48 4.30 0.27
CA PHE A 31 -6.90 4.06 -0.01
C PHE A 31 -7.47 5.02 -1.05
N ARG A 32 -6.63 5.50 -1.95
CA ARG A 32 -7.07 6.36 -3.05
C ARG A 32 -7.56 5.54 -4.24
N SER A 33 -7.12 4.30 -4.33
CA SER A 33 -7.52 3.36 -5.36
C SER A 33 -8.24 2.20 -4.70
N ASP A 34 -9.31 1.72 -5.33
CA ASP A 34 -10.12 0.64 -4.76
C ASP A 34 -10.34 -0.49 -5.76
N SER A 35 -9.35 -0.75 -6.59
CA SER A 35 -9.38 -1.88 -7.51
C SER A 35 -9.00 -3.17 -6.76
N GLU A 36 -9.24 -4.31 -7.38
CA GLU A 36 -8.82 -5.59 -6.82
C GLU A 36 -7.32 -5.62 -6.57
N LEU A 37 -6.56 -5.08 -7.50
CA LEU A 37 -5.12 -4.98 -7.35
C LEU A 37 -4.74 -4.15 -6.11
N ALA A 38 -5.40 -3.01 -5.91
CA ALA A 38 -5.14 -2.18 -4.74
C ALA A 38 -5.42 -2.92 -3.44
N ARG A 39 -6.49 -3.71 -3.41
CA ARG A 39 -6.83 -4.52 -2.23
C ARG A 39 -5.75 -5.56 -1.96
N ARG A 40 -5.24 -6.20 -2.98
CA ARG A 40 -4.16 -7.18 -2.85
C ARG A 40 -2.88 -6.53 -2.32
N ILE A 41 -2.56 -5.36 -2.84
CA ILE A 41 -1.38 -4.61 -2.39
C ILE A 41 -1.51 -4.28 -0.91
N ARG A 42 -2.67 -3.78 -0.47
CA ARG A 42 -2.91 -3.46 0.93
C ARG A 42 -2.77 -4.69 1.82
N ARG A 43 -3.37 -5.80 1.42
CA ARG A 43 -3.31 -7.03 2.18
C ARG A 43 -1.88 -7.52 2.33
N THR A 44 -1.14 -7.54 1.23
CA THR A 44 0.25 -7.97 1.24
C THR A 44 1.09 -7.05 2.12
N ALA A 45 0.87 -5.74 2.05
CA ALA A 45 1.59 -4.80 2.89
C ALA A 45 1.38 -5.08 4.37
N ILE A 46 0.15 -5.40 4.77
CA ILE A 46 -0.16 -5.73 6.17
C ILE A 46 0.51 -7.04 6.57
N GLU A 47 0.48 -8.05 5.71
CA GLU A 47 1.12 -9.33 5.98
C GLU A 47 2.63 -9.19 6.15
N ARG A 48 3.23 -8.20 5.50
CA ARG A 48 4.66 -7.95 5.59
C ARG A 48 5.05 -6.99 6.73
N GLY A 49 4.11 -6.69 7.63
CA GLY A 49 4.38 -5.88 8.79
C GLY A 49 3.87 -4.45 8.73
N GLY A 50 3.14 -4.10 7.67
CA GLY A 50 2.50 -2.79 7.59
C GLY A 50 1.36 -2.68 8.59
N LYS A 51 1.03 -1.46 8.97
CA LYS A 51 -0.06 -1.20 9.90
C LYS A 51 -1.06 -0.23 9.28
N GLU A 52 -2.32 -0.58 9.39
CA GLU A 52 -3.39 0.33 9.00
C GLU A 52 -3.54 1.37 10.10
N THR A 53 -3.52 2.62 9.70
CA THR A 53 -3.68 3.72 10.64
C THR A 53 -4.56 4.79 10.03
N GLU A 54 -5.16 5.58 10.89
CA GLU A 54 -5.99 6.70 10.49
C GLU A 54 -5.20 7.98 10.69
N TYR A 55 -5.23 8.87 9.72
CA TYR A 55 -4.55 10.14 9.82
C TYR A 55 -5.54 11.30 9.71
N VAL A 56 -5.19 12.39 10.40
CA VAL A 56 -5.98 13.61 10.38
C VAL A 56 -5.32 14.58 9.41
N THR A 57 -6.11 15.12 8.52
CA THR A 57 -5.63 16.13 7.59
C THR A 57 -5.93 17.54 8.12
#